data_70dafacd9d646b15efd66366cd5b9733
#
_entry.id   70dafacd9d646b15efd66366cd5b9733
#
_cell.length_a   1.000
_cell.length_b   1.000
_cell.length_c   1.000
_cell.angle_alpha   90.00
_cell.angle_beta   90.00
_cell.angle_gamma   90.00
#
_symmetry.space_group_name_H-M   'P 1'
#
loop_
_entity.id
_entity.type
_entity.pdbx_description
1 polymer ?
#
loop_
_entity_poly.entity_id
_entity_poly.type
_entity_poly.pdbx_seq_one_letter_code
_entity_poly.pdbx_strand_id
1 'polypeptide(L)'
;MGFLAILCFVFWKESYAPIILARKAARLRKETGNQALRTKYDIGLSPRAHLKRGIGRAVKMLLFSPIVLALSVYMGLIYSYFYLLFTTFAPIFEQNYHFPPDTVGLSYLGVGVGFIVGQASFAKLGDSVLKKCAARFGKGELKPEYRLPLCCIGALFIPIALFWYGWSVVGHVHWIVPIIGTGFLGLGNALIFVRLSSLLRILHA
;
A
#
# COMPACT_ATOMS: atom_id res chain seq x y z
N MET A 1 16.53 17.01 4.03
CA MET A 1 16.01 15.80 4.75
C MET A 1 16.18 15.93 6.27
N GLY A 2 17.34 16.35 6.83
CA GLY A 2 17.55 16.46 8.28
C GLY A 2 16.55 17.38 9.00
N PHE A 3 16.24 18.54 8.44
CA PHE A 3 15.28 19.49 9.03
C PHE A 3 13.87 18.89 9.18
N LEU A 4 13.36 18.17 8.17
CA LEU A 4 12.08 17.47 8.23
C LEU A 4 12.09 16.36 9.29
N ALA A 5 13.17 15.62 9.42
CA ALA A 5 13.31 14.60 10.45
C ALA A 5 13.26 15.17 11.86
N ILE A 6 13.95 16.31 12.09
CA ILE A 6 13.91 17.03 13.39
C ILE A 6 12.49 17.54 13.67
N LEU A 7 11.82 18.14 12.68
CA LEU A 7 10.44 18.61 12.79
C LEU A 7 9.49 17.45 13.17
N CYS A 8 9.58 16.31 12.50
CA CYS A 8 8.81 15.13 12.83
C CYS A 8 9.10 14.65 14.26
N PHE A 9 10.36 14.61 14.68
CA PHE A 9 10.73 14.15 16.01
C PHE A 9 10.20 15.05 17.13
N VAL A 10 10.17 16.37 16.91
CA VAL A 10 9.71 17.37 17.88
C VAL A 10 8.17 17.41 17.96
N PHE A 11 7.49 17.35 16.81
CA PHE A 11 6.03 17.51 16.75
C PHE A 11 5.26 16.17 16.86
N TRP A 12 5.91 15.04 16.61
CA TRP A 12 5.23 13.75 16.63
C TRP A 12 5.11 13.23 18.05
N LYS A 13 4.00 13.47 18.68
CA LYS A 13 3.66 12.87 19.98
C LYS A 13 3.36 11.39 19.80
N GLU A 14 3.86 10.57 20.74
CA GLU A 14 3.52 9.14 20.81
C GLU A 14 2.00 8.94 20.86
N SER A 15 1.43 8.36 19.83
CA SER A 15 0.00 8.10 19.66
C SER A 15 -0.36 6.61 19.86
N TYR A 16 0.64 5.75 20.06
CA TYR A 16 0.44 4.31 20.17
C TYR A 16 -0.20 3.93 21.51
N ALA A 17 -1.47 3.53 21.46
CA ALA A 17 -2.30 3.26 22.64
C ALA A 17 -1.63 2.34 23.70
N PRO A 18 -0.94 1.23 23.36
CA PRO A 18 -0.27 0.38 24.36
C PRO A 18 0.80 1.11 25.16
N ILE A 19 1.61 1.99 24.54
CA ILE A 19 2.66 2.74 25.21
C ILE A 19 2.03 3.80 26.13
N ILE A 20 1.02 4.52 25.65
CA ILE A 20 0.34 5.55 26.44
C ILE A 20 -0.32 4.90 27.67
N LEU A 21 -1.01 3.79 27.48
CA LEU A 21 -1.67 3.07 28.57
C LEU A 21 -0.64 2.46 29.55
N ALA A 22 0.48 1.96 29.07
CA ALA A 22 1.57 1.46 29.93
C ALA A 22 2.15 2.58 30.80
N ARG A 23 2.40 3.77 30.24
CA ARG A 23 2.85 4.96 30.99
C ARG A 23 1.80 5.40 32.02
N LYS A 24 0.52 5.40 31.64
CA LYS A 24 -0.58 5.76 32.55
C LYS A 24 -0.70 4.74 33.69
N ALA A 25 -0.60 3.45 33.41
CA ALA A 25 -0.60 2.42 34.45
C ALA A 25 0.58 2.54 35.40
N ALA A 26 1.78 2.82 34.88
CA ALA A 26 2.97 3.04 35.72
C ALA A 26 2.80 4.27 36.64
N ARG A 27 2.18 5.34 36.17
CA ARG A 27 1.87 6.51 36.96
C ARG A 27 0.84 6.21 38.06
N LEU A 28 -0.26 5.53 37.70
CA LEU A 28 -1.30 5.14 38.67
C LEU A 28 -0.78 4.17 39.73
N ARG A 29 0.12 3.25 39.39
CA ARG A 29 0.81 2.39 40.40
C ARG A 29 1.57 3.21 41.43
N LYS A 30 2.23 4.29 41.01
CA LYS A 30 2.97 5.18 41.92
C LYS A 30 2.02 6.02 42.80
N GLU A 31 0.90 6.47 42.25
CA GLU A 31 -0.07 7.32 42.95
C GLU A 31 -0.95 6.52 43.95
N THR A 32 -1.35 5.29 43.58
CA THR A 32 -2.26 4.46 44.36
C THR A 32 -1.58 3.40 45.19
N GLY A 33 -0.28 3.14 45.02
CA GLY A 33 0.47 2.04 45.66
C GLY A 33 0.06 0.64 45.18
N ASN A 34 -0.95 0.53 44.29
CA ASN A 34 -1.47 -0.76 43.84
C ASN A 34 -0.64 -1.35 42.69
N GLN A 35 0.22 -2.31 43.00
CA GLN A 35 1.09 -3.02 42.05
C GLN A 35 0.33 -3.98 41.11
N ALA A 36 -0.94 -4.30 41.42
CA ALA A 36 -1.75 -5.23 40.63
C ALA A 36 -2.38 -4.57 39.38
N LEU A 37 -2.31 -3.24 39.25
CA LEU A 37 -2.80 -2.52 38.09
C LEU A 37 -2.05 -2.93 36.81
N ARG A 38 -2.75 -3.61 35.90
CA ARG A 38 -2.23 -3.99 34.58
C ARG A 38 -3.02 -3.36 33.46
N THR A 39 -2.40 -3.08 32.33
CA THR A 39 -3.12 -2.61 31.14
C THR A 39 -3.73 -3.80 30.40
N LYS A 40 -4.80 -3.58 29.65
CA LYS A 40 -5.42 -4.60 28.78
C LYS A 40 -4.41 -5.20 27.77
N TYR A 41 -3.36 -4.46 27.44
CA TYR A 41 -2.32 -4.86 26.48
C TYR A 41 -1.06 -5.43 27.15
N ASP A 42 -1.05 -5.53 28.47
CA ASP A 42 0.09 -6.09 29.22
C ASP A 42 -0.01 -7.61 29.24
N ILE A 43 0.63 -8.24 28.28
CA ILE A 43 0.69 -9.71 28.15
C ILE A 43 1.83 -10.30 29.01
N GLY A 44 2.53 -9.47 29.79
CA GLY A 44 3.62 -9.93 30.68
C GLY A 44 4.87 -10.41 29.95
N LEU A 45 4.98 -10.14 28.63
CA LEU A 45 6.12 -10.56 27.83
C LEU A 45 7.17 -9.45 27.74
N SER A 46 8.44 -9.82 27.71
CA SER A 46 9.52 -8.87 27.45
C SER A 46 9.41 -8.29 26.02
N PRO A 47 9.91 -7.07 25.75
CA PRO A 47 9.87 -6.46 24.42
C PRO A 47 10.48 -7.34 23.32
N ARG A 48 11.55 -8.09 23.65
CA ARG A 48 12.18 -9.04 22.73
C ARG A 48 11.30 -10.25 22.43
N ALA A 49 10.57 -10.75 23.43
CA ALA A 49 9.64 -11.87 23.26
C ALA A 49 8.42 -11.45 22.43
N HIS A 50 7.94 -10.21 22.60
CA HIS A 50 6.89 -9.63 21.75
C HIS A 50 7.34 -9.56 20.29
N LEU A 51 8.53 -9.03 20.02
CA LEU A 51 9.09 -8.94 18.68
C LEU A 51 9.26 -10.32 18.04
N LYS A 52 9.88 -11.27 18.77
CA LYS A 52 10.07 -12.65 18.30
C LYS A 52 8.74 -13.34 17.99
N ARG A 53 7.73 -13.16 18.85
CA ARG A 53 6.38 -13.70 18.63
C ARG A 53 5.69 -13.06 17.43
N GLY A 54 5.84 -11.74 17.24
CA GLY A 54 5.28 -11.01 16.10
C GLY A 54 5.89 -11.48 14.77
N ILE A 55 7.21 -11.54 14.69
CA ILE A 55 7.94 -12.02 13.51
C ILE A 55 7.61 -13.50 13.25
N GLY A 56 7.66 -14.35 14.28
CA GLY A 56 7.35 -15.78 14.14
C GLY A 56 5.91 -16.02 13.65
N ARG A 57 4.94 -15.23 14.13
CA ARG A 57 3.56 -15.30 13.64
C ARG A 57 3.46 -14.87 12.17
N ALA A 58 4.10 -13.78 11.79
CA ALA A 58 4.10 -13.28 10.42
C ALA A 58 4.74 -14.30 9.46
N VAL A 59 5.91 -14.86 9.81
CA VAL A 59 6.58 -15.88 9.00
C VAL A 59 5.74 -17.16 8.92
N LYS A 60 5.15 -17.60 10.03
CA LYS A 60 4.27 -18.77 10.04
C LYS A 60 3.05 -18.55 9.15
N MET A 61 2.40 -17.39 9.20
CA MET A 61 1.26 -17.06 8.34
C MET A 61 1.67 -17.00 6.86
N LEU A 62 2.85 -16.44 6.56
CA LEU A 62 3.37 -16.35 5.20
C LEU A 62 3.63 -17.75 4.60
N LEU A 63 4.21 -18.67 5.38
CA LEU A 63 4.61 -20.00 4.88
C LEU A 63 3.46 -21.02 4.90
N PHE A 64 2.59 -20.96 5.91
CA PHE A 64 1.54 -21.98 6.11
C PHE A 64 0.15 -21.56 5.63
N SER A 65 -0.07 -20.28 5.29
CA SER A 65 -1.33 -19.84 4.70
C SER A 65 -1.16 -19.63 3.18
N PRO A 66 -1.72 -20.51 2.35
CA PRO A 66 -1.58 -20.41 0.89
C PRO A 66 -2.16 -19.11 0.33
N ILE A 67 -3.21 -18.58 0.96
CA ILE A 67 -3.83 -17.31 0.57
C ILE A 67 -2.86 -16.15 0.83
N VAL A 68 -2.24 -16.09 2.01
CA VAL A 68 -1.29 -15.04 2.37
C VAL A 68 -0.05 -15.12 1.50
N LEU A 69 0.45 -16.33 1.22
CA LEU A 69 1.58 -16.56 0.31
C LEU A 69 1.27 -16.04 -1.09
N ALA A 70 0.14 -16.46 -1.68
CA ALA A 70 -0.27 -16.05 -3.02
C ALA A 70 -0.42 -14.52 -3.14
N LEU A 71 -1.04 -13.87 -2.15
CA LEU A 71 -1.18 -12.42 -2.11
C LEU A 71 0.17 -11.71 -1.96
N SER A 72 1.08 -12.26 -1.15
CA SER A 72 2.43 -11.70 -0.96
C SER A 72 3.28 -11.81 -2.22
N VAL A 73 3.24 -12.96 -2.91
CA VAL A 73 3.92 -13.16 -4.19
C VAL A 73 3.36 -12.21 -5.26
N TYR A 74 2.04 -12.09 -5.34
CA TYR A 74 1.38 -11.17 -6.26
C TYR A 74 1.82 -9.71 -6.03
N MET A 75 1.86 -9.27 -4.77
CA MET A 75 2.36 -7.94 -4.42
C MET A 75 3.84 -7.77 -4.76
N GLY A 76 4.66 -8.78 -4.49
CA GLY A 76 6.08 -8.78 -4.83
C GLY A 76 6.30 -8.60 -6.34
N LEU A 77 5.51 -9.27 -7.18
CA LEU A 77 5.56 -9.11 -8.64
C LEU A 77 5.17 -7.69 -9.07
N ILE A 78 4.08 -7.13 -8.53
CA ILE A 78 3.67 -5.76 -8.84
C ILE A 78 4.76 -4.76 -8.48
N TYR A 79 5.33 -4.85 -7.27
CA TYR A 79 6.42 -3.98 -6.86
C TYR A 79 7.66 -4.16 -7.73
N SER A 80 8.01 -5.38 -8.12
CA SER A 80 9.12 -5.66 -9.02
C SER A 80 8.97 -4.93 -10.36
N TYR A 81 7.81 -5.00 -10.99
CA TYR A 81 7.53 -4.25 -12.22
C TYR A 81 7.59 -2.73 -12.03
N PHE A 82 7.12 -2.25 -10.90
CA PHE A 82 7.21 -0.82 -10.56
C PHE A 82 8.66 -0.34 -10.44
N TYR A 83 9.48 -1.09 -9.71
CA TYR A 83 10.92 -0.77 -9.58
C TYR A 83 11.65 -0.85 -10.91
N LEU A 84 11.38 -1.87 -11.72
CA LEU A 84 11.93 -1.97 -13.07
C LEU A 84 11.58 -0.73 -13.90
N LEU A 85 10.32 -0.30 -13.86
CA LEU A 85 9.88 0.87 -14.59
C LEU A 85 10.57 2.13 -14.07
N PHE A 86 10.64 2.35 -12.76
CA PHE A 86 11.32 3.51 -12.18
C PHE A 86 12.81 3.55 -12.52
N THR A 87 13.50 2.43 -12.54
CA THR A 87 14.92 2.38 -12.89
C THR A 87 15.17 2.59 -14.37
N THR A 88 14.23 2.23 -15.24
CA THR A 88 14.35 2.39 -16.70
C THR A 88 13.89 3.75 -17.20
N PHE A 89 13.10 4.50 -16.39
CA PHE A 89 12.59 5.79 -16.82
C PHE A 89 13.67 6.80 -17.17
N ALA A 90 14.57 7.08 -16.23
CA ALA A 90 15.60 8.09 -16.44
C ALA A 90 16.46 7.80 -17.69
N PRO A 91 17.09 6.61 -17.83
CA PRO A 91 17.90 6.34 -19.02
C PRO A 91 17.11 6.36 -20.33
N ILE A 92 15.85 5.94 -20.33
CA ILE A 92 15.04 5.94 -21.56
C ILE A 92 14.70 7.37 -22.00
N PHE A 93 14.29 8.24 -21.07
CA PHE A 93 13.96 9.63 -21.40
C PHE A 93 15.20 10.45 -21.75
N GLU A 94 16.35 10.18 -21.16
CA GLU A 94 17.63 10.81 -21.54
C GLU A 94 18.14 10.34 -22.91
N GLN A 95 18.14 9.03 -23.17
CA GLN A 95 18.73 8.47 -24.39
C GLN A 95 17.82 8.56 -25.61
N ASN A 96 16.53 8.26 -25.46
CA ASN A 96 15.59 8.19 -26.58
C ASN A 96 14.92 9.53 -26.88
N TYR A 97 14.66 10.34 -25.86
CA TYR A 97 13.95 11.60 -25.99
C TYR A 97 14.80 12.83 -25.73
N HIS A 98 16.10 12.62 -25.40
CA HIS A 98 17.07 13.70 -25.16
C HIS A 98 16.64 14.70 -24.11
N PHE A 99 15.92 14.26 -23.08
CA PHE A 99 15.53 15.12 -21.97
C PHE A 99 16.75 15.46 -21.12
N PRO A 100 16.95 16.75 -20.77
CA PRO A 100 17.98 17.13 -19.82
C PRO A 100 17.67 16.50 -18.44
N PRO A 101 18.70 16.16 -17.64
CA PRO A 101 18.53 15.49 -16.35
C PRO A 101 17.55 16.21 -15.39
N ASP A 102 17.46 17.54 -15.50
CA ASP A 102 16.57 18.36 -14.68
C ASP A 102 15.09 18.12 -14.99
N THR A 103 14.75 17.75 -16.21
CA THR A 103 13.37 17.58 -16.66
C THR A 103 12.89 16.12 -16.66
N VAL A 104 13.81 15.16 -16.57
CA VAL A 104 13.47 13.72 -16.49
C VAL A 104 12.53 13.44 -15.33
N GLY A 105 12.68 14.16 -14.22
CA GLY A 105 11.79 14.07 -13.06
C GLY A 105 10.30 14.32 -13.39
N LEU A 106 10.00 15.12 -14.41
CA LEU A 106 8.63 15.42 -14.82
C LEU A 106 7.93 14.21 -15.48
N SER A 107 8.69 13.28 -16.05
CA SER A 107 8.11 12.04 -16.62
C SER A 107 7.43 11.17 -15.56
N TYR A 108 7.86 11.25 -14.29
CA TYR A 108 7.20 10.55 -13.19
C TYR A 108 5.81 11.12 -12.81
N LEU A 109 5.49 12.33 -13.28
CA LEU A 109 4.17 12.93 -13.04
C LEU A 109 3.03 12.07 -13.61
N GLY A 110 3.26 11.36 -14.72
CA GLY A 110 2.28 10.44 -15.29
C GLY A 110 1.82 9.39 -14.28
N VAL A 111 2.76 8.71 -13.64
CA VAL A 111 2.47 7.72 -12.59
C VAL A 111 1.77 8.37 -11.39
N GLY A 112 2.26 9.52 -10.94
CA GLY A 112 1.70 10.24 -9.80
C GLY A 112 0.26 10.67 -10.01
N VAL A 113 -0.04 11.28 -11.15
CA VAL A 113 -1.41 11.68 -11.54
C VAL A 113 -2.30 10.44 -11.66
N GLY A 114 -1.82 9.38 -12.33
CA GLY A 114 -2.55 8.12 -12.44
C GLY A 114 -2.89 7.52 -11.08
N PHE A 115 -1.96 7.58 -10.13
CA PHE A 115 -2.18 7.10 -8.77
C PHE A 115 -3.23 7.92 -8.02
N ILE A 116 -3.20 9.25 -8.12
CA ILE A 116 -4.21 10.16 -7.51
C ILE A 116 -5.59 9.91 -8.12
N VAL A 117 -5.67 9.82 -9.45
CA VAL A 117 -6.93 9.53 -10.15
C VAL A 117 -7.46 8.15 -9.75
N GLY A 118 -6.59 7.15 -9.65
CA GLY A 118 -6.95 5.81 -9.19
C GLY A 118 -7.51 5.80 -7.77
N GLN A 119 -6.88 6.52 -6.85
CA GLN A 119 -7.35 6.68 -5.47
C GLN A 119 -8.71 7.37 -5.40
N ALA A 120 -8.90 8.48 -6.15
CA ALA A 120 -10.16 9.21 -6.20
C ALA A 120 -11.28 8.37 -6.83
N SER A 121 -10.97 7.66 -7.93
CA SER A 121 -11.90 6.73 -8.58
C SER A 121 -12.34 5.61 -7.65
N PHE A 122 -11.37 5.07 -6.88
CA PHE A 122 -11.65 4.07 -5.88
C PHE A 122 -12.56 4.58 -4.77
N ALA A 123 -12.33 5.78 -4.25
CA ALA A 123 -13.16 6.35 -3.20
C ALA A 123 -14.62 6.51 -3.65
N LYS A 124 -14.86 6.89 -4.92
CA LYS A 124 -16.20 7.09 -5.46
C LYS A 124 -16.87 5.79 -5.95
N LEU A 125 -16.13 4.96 -6.67
CA LEU A 125 -16.68 3.74 -7.31
C LEU A 125 -16.67 2.53 -6.37
N GLY A 126 -15.75 2.48 -5.40
CA GLY A 126 -15.58 1.35 -4.51
C GLY A 126 -16.83 0.99 -3.72
N ASP A 127 -17.49 1.99 -3.16
CA ASP A 127 -18.73 1.78 -2.39
C ASP A 127 -19.93 1.49 -3.29
N SER A 128 -19.97 2.07 -4.49
CA SER A 128 -21.04 1.80 -5.46
C SER A 128 -20.96 0.36 -6.00
N VAL A 129 -19.75 -0.12 -6.31
CA VAL A 129 -19.52 -1.50 -6.74
C VAL A 129 -19.84 -2.47 -5.60
N LEU A 130 -19.40 -2.17 -4.37
CA LEU A 130 -19.72 -2.97 -3.21
C LEU A 130 -21.22 -3.13 -2.99
N LYS A 131 -21.97 -2.03 -3.03
CA LYS A 131 -23.44 -2.03 -2.87
C LYS A 131 -24.14 -2.81 -3.99
N LYS A 132 -23.71 -2.63 -5.24
CA LYS A 132 -24.26 -3.36 -6.40
C LYS A 132 -23.98 -4.87 -6.31
N CYS A 133 -22.78 -5.26 -5.92
CA CYS A 133 -22.43 -6.68 -5.73
C CYS A 133 -23.19 -7.28 -4.55
N ALA A 134 -23.30 -6.59 -3.42
CA ALA A 134 -24.07 -7.03 -2.27
C ALA A 134 -25.57 -7.22 -2.59
N ALA A 135 -26.15 -6.31 -3.37
CA ALA A 135 -27.54 -6.40 -3.80
C ALA A 135 -27.75 -7.60 -4.76
N ARG A 136 -26.78 -7.90 -5.63
CA ARG A 136 -26.92 -8.93 -6.66
C ARG A 136 -26.57 -10.35 -6.16
N PHE A 137 -25.58 -10.48 -5.29
CA PHE A 137 -25.04 -11.78 -4.85
C PHE A 137 -25.19 -12.05 -3.35
N GLY A 138 -25.42 -11.04 -2.51
CA GLY A 138 -25.33 -11.14 -1.06
C GLY A 138 -26.61 -10.91 -0.27
N LYS A 139 -27.78 -10.89 -0.91
CA LYS A 139 -29.07 -10.58 -0.22
C LYS A 139 -29.00 -9.36 0.71
N GLY A 140 -28.13 -8.40 0.40
CA GLY A 140 -27.96 -7.17 1.20
C GLY A 140 -26.83 -7.22 2.24
N GLU A 141 -26.19 -8.36 2.50
CA GLU A 141 -25.03 -8.43 3.40
C GLU A 141 -23.76 -7.86 2.75
N LEU A 142 -23.10 -6.95 3.44
CA LEU A 142 -21.86 -6.32 2.99
C LEU A 142 -20.65 -7.20 3.33
N LYS A 143 -20.34 -8.18 2.48
CA LYS A 143 -19.13 -9.00 2.63
C LYS A 143 -17.92 -8.32 2.00
N PRO A 144 -16.72 -8.36 2.63
CA PRO A 144 -15.50 -7.75 2.10
C PRO A 144 -15.08 -8.34 0.74
N GLU A 145 -15.52 -9.57 0.45
CA GLU A 145 -15.27 -10.29 -0.81
C GLU A 145 -15.86 -9.60 -2.05
N TYR A 146 -16.98 -8.87 -1.90
CA TYR A 146 -17.61 -8.12 -3.00
C TYR A 146 -16.79 -6.92 -3.50
N ARG A 147 -15.66 -6.71 -2.90
CA ARG A 147 -14.67 -5.72 -3.33
C ARG A 147 -13.62 -6.31 -4.29
N LEU A 148 -13.49 -7.62 -4.41
CA LEU A 148 -12.57 -8.31 -5.31
C LEU A 148 -12.69 -7.93 -6.81
N PRO A 149 -13.88 -7.71 -7.38
CA PRO A 149 -13.99 -7.36 -8.81
C PRO A 149 -13.17 -6.13 -9.21
N LEU A 150 -13.04 -5.16 -8.31
CA LEU A 150 -12.21 -3.97 -8.56
C LEU A 150 -10.71 -4.30 -8.62
N CYS A 151 -10.24 -5.28 -7.84
CA CYS A 151 -8.86 -5.78 -7.94
C CYS A 151 -8.59 -6.43 -9.29
N CYS A 152 -9.54 -7.21 -9.81
CA CYS A 152 -9.42 -7.85 -11.12
C CYS A 152 -9.31 -6.80 -12.24
N ILE A 153 -10.10 -5.73 -12.16
CA ILE A 153 -10.00 -4.60 -13.09
C ILE A 153 -8.62 -3.93 -12.98
N GLY A 154 -8.16 -3.61 -11.77
CA GLY A 154 -6.84 -3.04 -11.53
C GLY A 154 -5.71 -3.94 -12.04
N ALA A 155 -5.84 -5.27 -11.86
CA ALA A 155 -4.87 -6.25 -12.34
C ALA A 155 -4.75 -6.29 -13.87
N LEU A 156 -5.83 -6.01 -14.61
CA LEU A 156 -5.80 -5.91 -16.06
C LEU A 156 -5.12 -4.62 -16.55
N PHE A 157 -5.23 -3.53 -15.80
CA PHE A 157 -4.60 -2.26 -16.19
C PHE A 157 -3.07 -2.34 -16.18
N ILE A 158 -2.47 -3.15 -15.30
CA ILE A 158 -1.01 -3.25 -15.18
C ILE A 158 -0.37 -3.82 -16.46
N PRO A 159 -0.74 -5.01 -16.97
CA PRO A 159 -0.14 -5.52 -18.20
C PRO A 159 -0.43 -4.64 -19.40
N ILE A 160 -1.64 -4.09 -19.52
CA ILE A 160 -1.98 -3.16 -20.61
C ILE A 160 -1.06 -1.93 -20.57
N ALA A 161 -0.85 -1.33 -19.40
CA ALA A 161 0.03 -0.18 -19.23
C ALA A 161 1.50 -0.50 -19.55
N LEU A 162 1.99 -1.68 -19.14
CA LEU A 162 3.35 -2.14 -19.43
C LEU A 162 3.57 -2.37 -20.93
N PHE A 163 2.62 -3.02 -21.60
CA PHE A 163 2.67 -3.19 -23.05
C PHE A 163 2.63 -1.85 -23.78
N TRP A 164 1.73 -0.96 -23.38
CA TRP A 164 1.63 0.39 -23.94
C TRP A 164 2.95 1.15 -23.78
N TYR A 165 3.50 1.17 -22.57
CA TYR A 165 4.77 1.81 -22.31
C TYR A 165 5.91 1.21 -23.15
N GLY A 166 6.09 -0.11 -23.13
CA GLY A 166 7.14 -0.80 -23.87
C GLY A 166 7.07 -0.54 -25.38
N TRP A 167 5.87 -0.68 -25.97
CA TRP A 167 5.69 -0.44 -27.41
C TRP A 167 5.89 1.02 -27.80
N SER A 168 5.43 1.95 -26.98
CA SER A 168 5.61 3.38 -27.25
C SER A 168 7.08 3.81 -27.21
N VAL A 169 7.89 3.20 -26.33
CA VAL A 169 9.33 3.45 -26.25
C VAL A 169 10.07 2.86 -27.46
N VAL A 170 9.77 1.62 -27.83
CA VAL A 170 10.38 0.96 -29.00
C VAL A 170 10.00 1.65 -30.31
N GLY A 171 8.77 2.11 -30.42
CA GLY A 171 8.26 2.83 -31.59
C GLY A 171 8.73 4.27 -31.71
N HIS A 172 9.56 4.78 -30.80
CA HIS A 172 10.03 6.18 -30.76
C HIS A 172 8.88 7.21 -30.95
N VAL A 173 7.69 6.91 -30.39
CA VAL A 173 6.54 7.79 -30.45
C VAL A 173 6.77 9.03 -29.60
N HIS A 174 5.97 10.08 -29.79
CA HIS A 174 6.08 11.31 -29.02
C HIS A 174 6.14 11.05 -27.50
N TRP A 175 7.02 11.71 -26.79
CA TRP A 175 7.34 11.49 -25.36
C TRP A 175 6.15 11.47 -24.41
N ILE A 176 5.05 12.10 -24.80
CA ILE A 176 3.81 12.14 -23.99
C ILE A 176 3.10 10.78 -23.93
N VAL A 177 3.24 9.96 -24.97
CA VAL A 177 2.54 8.66 -25.10
C VAL A 177 3.00 7.64 -24.03
N PRO A 178 4.33 7.41 -23.82
CA PRO A 178 4.77 6.57 -22.72
C PRO A 178 4.38 7.13 -21.34
N ILE A 179 4.36 8.46 -21.15
CA ILE A 179 3.93 9.08 -19.88
C ILE A 179 2.46 8.77 -19.59
N ILE A 180 1.56 8.84 -20.60
CA ILE A 180 0.17 8.44 -20.44
C ILE A 180 0.06 6.96 -20.08
N GLY A 181 0.82 6.09 -20.74
CA GLY A 181 0.88 4.65 -20.43
C GLY A 181 1.22 4.39 -18.97
N THR A 182 2.18 5.14 -18.41
CA THR A 182 2.53 5.02 -16.99
C THR A 182 1.45 5.58 -16.05
N GLY A 183 0.65 6.53 -16.51
CA GLY A 183 -0.55 6.98 -15.80
C GLY A 183 -1.56 5.84 -15.58
N PHE A 184 -1.80 5.02 -16.60
CA PHE A 184 -2.64 3.81 -16.47
C PHE A 184 -2.05 2.80 -15.50
N LEU A 185 -0.73 2.67 -15.44
CA LEU A 185 -0.04 1.82 -14.47
C LEU A 185 -0.23 2.32 -13.03
N GLY A 186 -0.09 3.63 -12.80
CA GLY A 186 -0.38 4.27 -11.53
C GLY A 186 -1.82 4.05 -11.07
N LEU A 187 -2.77 4.19 -11.98
CA LEU A 187 -4.20 3.96 -11.74
C LEU A 187 -4.47 2.50 -11.34
N GLY A 188 -3.96 1.54 -12.11
CA GLY A 188 -4.11 0.10 -11.82
C GLY A 188 -3.54 -0.27 -10.45
N ASN A 189 -2.33 0.23 -10.14
CA ASN A 189 -1.69 -0.01 -8.86
C ASN A 189 -2.48 0.58 -7.68
N ALA A 190 -3.01 1.79 -7.80
CA ALA A 190 -3.84 2.40 -6.75
C ALA A 190 -5.07 1.54 -6.44
N LEU A 191 -5.74 1.02 -7.47
CA LEU A 191 -6.90 0.15 -7.33
C LEU A 191 -6.57 -1.15 -6.58
N ILE A 192 -5.41 -1.74 -6.81
CA ILE A 192 -4.97 -2.98 -6.16
C ILE A 192 -4.52 -2.71 -4.73
N PHE A 193 -3.65 -1.72 -4.52
CA PHE A 193 -3.01 -1.46 -3.23
C PHE A 193 -4.01 -1.19 -2.11
N VAL A 194 -5.02 -0.35 -2.37
CA VAL A 194 -6.05 -0.01 -1.37
C VAL A 194 -6.87 -1.24 -0.98
N ARG A 195 -7.13 -2.13 -1.94
CA ARG A 195 -7.92 -3.34 -1.68
C ARG A 195 -7.18 -4.38 -0.89
N LEU A 196 -5.95 -4.64 -1.28
CA LEU A 196 -5.15 -5.64 -0.62
C LEU A 196 -4.84 -5.25 0.83
N SER A 197 -4.59 -3.96 1.08
CA SER A 197 -4.43 -3.43 2.44
C SER A 197 -5.69 -3.62 3.30
N SER A 198 -6.88 -3.47 2.72
CA SER A 198 -8.13 -3.68 3.44
C SER A 198 -8.40 -5.15 3.74
N LEU A 199 -8.11 -6.05 2.80
CA LEU A 199 -8.24 -7.51 2.98
C LEU A 199 -7.29 -8.03 4.06
N LEU A 200 -6.03 -7.60 4.03
CA LEU A 200 -5.05 -7.98 5.05
C LEU A 200 -5.45 -7.54 6.45
N ARG A 201 -6.04 -6.36 6.61
CA ARG A 201 -6.56 -5.91 7.93
C ARG A 201 -7.67 -6.81 8.47
N ILE A 202 -8.56 -7.29 7.60
CA ILE A 202 -9.68 -8.16 7.99
C ILE A 202 -9.18 -9.55 8.36
N LEU A 203 -8.17 -10.08 7.65
CA LEU A 203 -7.57 -11.38 7.96
C LEU A 203 -6.74 -11.38 9.26
N HIS A 204 -6.33 -10.20 9.76
CA HIS A 204 -5.55 -10.04 10.98
C HIS A 204 -6.40 -9.62 12.20
N ALA A 205 -7.67 -9.27 12.02
CA ALA A 205 -8.62 -8.92 13.09
C ALA A 205 -9.30 -10.16 13.66
#